data_0b2a9430cf4fa2900b49090685cefa5b
#
_entry.id   0b2a9430cf4fa2900b49090685cefa5b
#
_cell.length_a   1.000
_cell.length_b   1.000
_cell.length_c   1.000
_cell.angle_alpha   90.00
_cell.angle_beta   90.00
_cell.angle_gamma   90.00
#
_symmetry.space_group_name_H-M   'P 1'
#
loop_
_entity.id
_entity.type
_entity.pdbx_description
1 polymer ?
#
loop_
_entity_poly.entity_id
_entity_poly.type
_entity_poly.pdbx_seq_one_letter_code
_entity_poly.pdbx_strand_id
1 'polypeptide(L)'
;MSLDIKHTVVDRFIKYAKIDTQSDPNSTTFPSTEKQKDLAKVLVEELHEMGLKDAYMNKHGYVFATIPSNSDKKVPVICFCSHMDTSPDSSGKDVKPIIHKNYDGSDIVLPDDN
;
A
#
# COMPACT_ATOMS: atom_id res chain seq x y z
N MET A 1 -14.87 3.02 27.82
CA MET A 1 -13.52 2.52 27.55
C MET A 1 -13.07 3.16 26.22
N SER A 2 -12.20 4.15 26.23
CA SER A 2 -11.67 4.78 25.02
C SER A 2 -10.65 3.81 24.42
N LEU A 3 -10.90 3.35 23.17
CA LEU A 3 -9.88 2.63 22.43
C LEU A 3 -8.82 3.66 22.00
N ASP A 4 -7.63 3.54 22.53
CA ASP A 4 -6.46 4.34 22.09
C ASP A 4 -6.00 3.82 20.72
N ILE A 5 -6.69 4.30 19.67
CA ILE A 5 -6.38 3.91 18.29
C ILE A 5 -5.27 4.80 17.76
N LYS A 6 -4.09 4.23 17.62
CA LYS A 6 -2.97 4.91 16.96
C LYS A 6 -3.18 4.90 15.45
N HIS A 7 -3.42 6.07 14.87
CA HIS A 7 -3.54 6.23 13.42
C HIS A 7 -2.15 6.24 12.77
N THR A 8 -1.86 5.23 11.94
CA THR A 8 -0.57 5.07 11.24
C THR A 8 -0.68 5.27 9.73
N VAL A 9 -1.87 5.63 9.23
CA VAL A 9 -2.15 5.69 7.78
C VAL A 9 -1.25 6.68 7.05
N VAL A 10 -0.97 7.85 7.63
CA VAL A 10 -0.13 8.88 7.01
C VAL A 10 1.32 8.39 6.88
N ASP A 11 1.88 7.85 7.95
CA ASP A 11 3.25 7.34 7.96
C ASP A 11 3.43 6.19 6.97
N ARG A 12 2.45 5.27 6.91
CA ARG A 12 2.43 4.17 5.95
C ARG A 12 2.31 4.65 4.53
N PHE A 13 1.38 5.57 4.26
CA PHE A 13 1.22 6.15 2.92
C PHE A 13 2.52 6.80 2.43
N ILE A 14 3.17 7.62 3.26
CA ILE A 14 4.45 8.25 2.93
C ILE A 14 5.55 7.21 2.68
N LYS A 15 5.59 6.15 3.49
CA LYS A 15 6.55 5.05 3.32
C LYS A 15 6.34 4.34 1.98
N TYR A 16 5.10 3.99 1.66
CA TYR A 16 4.77 3.24 0.44
C TYR A 16 4.97 4.09 -0.81
N ALA A 17 4.59 5.37 -0.78
CA ALA A 17 4.76 6.29 -1.91
C ALA A 17 6.23 6.51 -2.33
N LYS A 18 7.19 6.21 -1.46
CA LYS A 18 8.62 6.29 -1.76
C LYS A 18 9.19 5.03 -2.40
N ILE A 19 8.42 3.95 -2.46
CA ILE A 19 8.82 2.69 -3.10
C ILE A 19 8.36 2.75 -4.56
N ASP A 20 9.28 2.62 -5.50
CA ASP A 20 8.94 2.62 -6.92
C ASP A 20 8.22 1.32 -7.29
N THR A 21 6.92 1.43 -7.57
CA THR A 21 6.05 0.32 -7.99
C THR A 21 5.46 0.54 -9.37
N GLN A 22 6.07 1.41 -10.17
CA GLN A 22 5.56 1.76 -11.50
C GLN A 22 5.39 0.51 -12.37
N SER A 23 4.21 0.40 -12.98
CA SER A 23 3.87 -0.66 -13.93
C SER A 23 4.49 -0.41 -15.31
N ASP A 24 4.51 -1.46 -16.13
CA ASP A 24 4.93 -1.39 -17.55
C ASP A 24 3.82 -1.98 -18.42
N PRO A 25 3.12 -1.16 -19.23
CA PRO A 25 2.02 -1.62 -20.09
C PRO A 25 2.50 -2.52 -21.25
N ASN A 26 3.79 -2.49 -21.58
CA ASN A 26 4.36 -3.32 -22.66
C ASN A 26 4.90 -4.66 -22.14
N SER A 27 4.90 -4.88 -20.84
CA SER A 27 5.38 -6.12 -20.24
C SER A 27 4.39 -7.27 -20.45
N THR A 28 4.94 -8.44 -20.70
CA THR A 28 4.18 -9.71 -20.78
C THR A 28 4.30 -10.55 -19.51
N THR A 29 4.92 -10.00 -18.45
CA THR A 29 5.13 -10.70 -17.18
C THR A 29 4.10 -10.26 -16.13
N PHE A 30 3.99 -11.07 -15.06
CA PHE A 30 3.17 -10.79 -13.88
C PHE A 30 4.02 -10.95 -12.61
N PRO A 31 4.25 -9.87 -11.86
CA PRO A 31 3.84 -8.48 -12.14
C PRO A 31 4.50 -7.92 -13.41
N SER A 32 3.98 -6.80 -13.92
CA SER A 32 4.54 -6.16 -15.12
C SER A 32 5.94 -5.60 -14.89
N THR A 33 6.32 -5.32 -13.64
CA THR A 33 7.68 -4.97 -13.22
C THR A 33 8.03 -5.66 -11.90
N GLU A 34 9.25 -6.19 -11.80
CA GLU A 34 9.72 -6.88 -10.58
C GLU A 34 9.80 -5.94 -9.36
N LYS A 35 10.02 -4.64 -9.56
CA LYS A 35 10.09 -3.64 -8.50
C LYS A 35 8.80 -3.50 -7.68
N GLN A 36 7.65 -3.91 -8.22
CA GLN A 36 6.39 -3.98 -7.47
C GLN A 36 6.48 -4.94 -6.27
N LYS A 37 7.32 -5.99 -6.38
CA LYS A 37 7.53 -6.94 -5.28
C LYS A 37 8.26 -6.32 -4.08
N ASP A 38 8.92 -5.18 -4.24
CA ASP A 38 9.60 -4.53 -3.12
C ASP A 38 8.59 -3.95 -2.13
N LEU A 39 7.51 -3.33 -2.61
CA LEU A 39 6.40 -2.95 -1.74
C LEU A 39 5.70 -4.19 -1.17
N ALA A 40 5.49 -5.23 -1.98
CA ALA A 40 4.85 -6.47 -1.52
C ALA A 40 5.59 -7.11 -0.34
N LYS A 41 6.93 -7.13 -0.35
CA LYS A 41 7.75 -7.61 0.78
C LYS A 41 7.51 -6.78 2.04
N VAL A 42 7.53 -5.45 1.92
CA VAL A 42 7.25 -4.54 3.03
C VAL A 42 5.87 -4.78 3.63
N LEU A 43 4.85 -4.99 2.78
CA LEU A 43 3.48 -5.28 3.24
C LEU A 43 3.40 -6.61 4.00
N VAL A 44 4.08 -7.66 3.54
CA VAL A 44 4.12 -8.95 4.24
C VAL A 44 4.78 -8.80 5.62
N GLU A 45 5.91 -8.08 5.70
CA GLU A 45 6.59 -7.82 6.97
C GLU A 45 5.68 -7.06 7.95
N GLU A 46 5.02 -5.99 7.50
CA GLU A 46 4.11 -5.23 8.35
C GLU A 46 2.88 -6.03 8.79
N LEU A 47 2.34 -6.89 7.92
CA LEU A 47 1.24 -7.78 8.29
C LEU A 47 1.67 -8.80 9.36
N HIS A 48 2.90 -9.34 9.27
CA HIS A 48 3.46 -10.20 10.30
C HIS A 48 3.64 -9.44 11.63
N GLU A 49 4.13 -8.20 11.60
CA GLU A 49 4.26 -7.33 12.78
C GLU A 49 2.90 -7.05 13.44
N MET A 50 1.83 -6.97 12.64
CA MET A 50 0.44 -6.85 13.13
C MET A 50 -0.11 -8.17 13.72
N GLY A 51 0.65 -9.27 13.64
CA GLY A 51 0.26 -10.58 14.14
C GLY A 51 -0.44 -11.49 13.15
N LEU A 52 -0.55 -11.10 11.88
CA LEU A 52 -1.15 -11.92 10.82
C LEU A 52 -0.10 -12.88 10.26
N LYS A 53 0.09 -14.00 10.95
CA LYS A 53 1.16 -14.97 10.67
C LYS A 53 1.01 -15.71 9.34
N ASP A 54 -0.18 -15.71 8.75
CA ASP A 54 -0.50 -16.30 7.46
C ASP A 54 -0.21 -15.36 6.28
N ALA A 55 0.27 -14.14 6.54
CA ALA A 55 0.59 -13.19 5.49
C ALA A 55 1.70 -13.73 4.58
N TYR A 56 1.49 -13.66 3.28
CA TYR A 56 2.48 -14.09 2.29
C TYR A 56 2.32 -13.37 0.95
N MET A 57 3.39 -13.34 0.20
CA MET A 57 3.40 -12.92 -1.22
C MET A 57 3.48 -14.14 -2.12
N ASN A 58 2.61 -14.24 -3.12
CA ASN A 58 2.71 -15.29 -4.12
C ASN A 58 3.73 -14.97 -5.23
N LYS A 59 3.95 -15.88 -6.15
CA LYS A 59 4.91 -15.72 -7.27
C LYS A 59 4.60 -14.52 -8.18
N HIS A 60 3.35 -14.07 -8.24
CA HIS A 60 2.89 -12.94 -9.04
C HIS A 60 2.93 -11.59 -8.30
N GLY A 61 3.42 -11.57 -7.05
CA GLY A 61 3.51 -10.35 -6.25
C GLY A 61 2.23 -10.00 -5.47
N TYR A 62 1.16 -10.81 -5.55
CA TYR A 62 -0.01 -10.59 -4.71
C TYR A 62 0.28 -10.91 -3.26
N VAL A 63 -0.11 -10.00 -2.37
CA VAL A 63 0.00 -10.18 -0.92
C VAL A 63 -1.35 -10.58 -0.36
N PHE A 64 -1.37 -11.61 0.46
CA PHE A 64 -2.56 -12.14 1.14
C PHE A 64 -2.32 -12.19 2.64
N ALA A 65 -3.37 -11.92 3.40
CA ALA A 65 -3.43 -12.16 4.83
C ALA A 65 -4.87 -12.33 5.26
N THR A 66 -5.11 -13.02 6.37
CA THR A 66 -6.43 -13.27 6.92
C THR A 66 -6.54 -12.74 8.33
N ILE A 67 -7.59 -11.97 8.60
CA ILE A 67 -8.02 -11.67 9.97
C ILE A 67 -9.03 -12.75 10.36
N PRO A 68 -8.69 -13.65 11.31
CA PRO A 68 -9.60 -14.71 11.69
C PRO A 68 -10.86 -14.15 12.37
N SER A 69 -11.96 -14.87 12.25
CA SER A 69 -13.19 -14.52 12.97
C SER A 69 -12.95 -14.48 14.48
N ASN A 70 -13.51 -13.49 15.14
CA ASN A 70 -13.59 -13.39 16.59
C ASN A 70 -14.95 -13.80 17.16
N SER A 71 -15.78 -14.50 16.39
CA SER A 71 -17.13 -14.91 16.73
C SER A 71 -17.42 -16.32 16.23
N ASP A 72 -18.20 -17.09 17.02
CA ASP A 72 -18.69 -18.42 16.64
C ASP A 72 -19.91 -18.34 15.68
N LYS A 73 -20.37 -17.15 15.37
CA LYS A 73 -21.49 -16.96 14.43
C LYS A 73 -21.05 -17.32 13.01
N LYS A 74 -21.90 -18.05 12.30
CA LYS A 74 -21.72 -18.29 10.88
C LYS A 74 -22.02 -17.02 10.08
N VAL A 75 -20.96 -16.32 9.67
CA VAL A 75 -21.02 -15.05 8.93
C VAL A 75 -20.28 -15.19 7.59
N PRO A 76 -20.64 -14.40 6.57
CA PRO A 76 -19.89 -14.36 5.32
C PRO A 76 -18.45 -13.88 5.52
N VAL A 77 -17.54 -14.38 4.70
CA VAL A 77 -16.17 -13.83 4.60
C VAL A 77 -16.21 -12.57 3.76
N ILE A 78 -15.58 -11.51 4.23
CA ILE A 78 -15.43 -10.23 3.51
C ILE A 78 -13.99 -10.16 3.01
N CYS A 79 -13.81 -9.85 1.72
CA CYS A 79 -12.50 -9.63 1.14
C CYS A 79 -12.35 -8.15 0.76
N PHE A 80 -11.25 -7.54 1.20
CA PHE A 80 -10.81 -6.24 0.73
C PHE A 80 -9.63 -6.43 -0.23
N CYS A 81 -9.62 -5.73 -1.34
CA CYS A 81 -8.51 -5.74 -2.28
C CYS A 81 -8.13 -4.31 -2.69
N SER A 82 -6.84 -4.12 -2.92
CA SER A 82 -6.25 -2.86 -3.37
C SER A 82 -5.06 -3.18 -4.27
N HIS A 83 -4.82 -2.34 -5.28
CA HIS A 83 -3.63 -2.48 -6.11
C HIS A 83 -2.41 -1.84 -5.44
N MET A 84 -1.21 -2.28 -5.82
CA MET A 84 0.07 -1.79 -5.31
C MET A 84 0.86 -1.01 -6.36
N ASP A 85 0.61 -1.25 -7.63
CA ASP A 85 1.31 -0.60 -8.72
C ASP A 85 0.88 0.86 -8.89
N THR A 86 1.79 1.66 -9.41
CA THR A 86 1.51 3.02 -9.85
C THR A 86 1.48 3.10 -11.38
N SER A 87 0.78 4.15 -11.91
CA SER A 87 0.65 4.37 -13.34
C SER A 87 2.01 4.48 -14.05
N PRO A 88 2.12 4.01 -15.30
CA PRO A 88 3.31 4.23 -16.12
C PRO A 88 3.47 5.68 -16.58
N ASP A 89 2.42 6.53 -16.47
CA ASP A 89 2.40 7.91 -16.99
C ASP A 89 3.35 8.84 -16.23
N SER A 90 3.68 8.53 -14.99
CA SER A 90 4.63 9.30 -14.18
C SER A 90 5.62 8.37 -13.49
N SER A 91 6.87 8.84 -13.33
CA SER A 91 7.89 8.06 -12.63
C SER A 91 7.53 7.86 -11.16
N GLY A 92 7.57 6.61 -10.70
CA GLY A 92 7.48 6.24 -9.28
C GLY A 92 8.81 6.32 -8.53
N LYS A 93 9.91 6.70 -9.23
CA LYS A 93 11.24 6.75 -8.66
C LYS A 93 11.49 8.08 -7.95
N ASP A 94 12.17 8.03 -6.81
CA ASP A 94 12.62 9.19 -6.02
C ASP A 94 11.49 10.16 -5.63
N VAL A 95 10.28 9.65 -5.41
CA VAL A 95 9.11 10.43 -4.98
C VAL A 95 9.39 11.14 -3.67
N LYS A 96 9.13 12.45 -3.61
CA LYS A 96 9.33 13.32 -2.46
C LYS A 96 7.98 13.82 -1.94
N PRO A 97 7.29 13.08 -1.05
CA PRO A 97 5.99 13.49 -0.52
C PRO A 97 6.07 14.83 0.23
N ILE A 98 5.14 15.74 -0.06
CA ILE A 98 5.01 17.02 0.62
C ILE A 98 3.79 16.96 1.54
N ILE A 99 3.96 17.32 2.81
CA ILE A 99 2.89 17.30 3.80
C ILE A 99 2.40 18.73 4.01
N HIS A 100 1.17 19.01 3.59
CA HIS A 100 0.50 20.28 3.88
C HIS A 100 -0.29 20.14 5.19
N LYS A 101 0.22 20.76 6.26
CA LYS A 101 -0.46 20.77 7.56
C LYS A 101 -1.52 21.86 7.60
N ASN A 102 -2.64 21.58 8.30
CA ASN A 102 -3.75 22.54 8.48
C ASN A 102 -4.28 23.08 7.15
N TYR A 103 -4.39 22.20 6.15
CA TYR A 103 -4.88 22.56 4.83
C TYR A 103 -6.28 23.23 4.92
N ASP A 104 -6.40 24.41 4.35
CA ASP A 104 -7.59 25.26 4.42
C ASP A 104 -8.50 25.18 3.19
N GLY A 105 -8.14 24.34 2.19
CA GLY A 105 -8.90 24.19 0.96
C GLY A 105 -8.46 25.11 -0.17
N SER A 106 -7.38 25.89 0.00
CA SER A 106 -6.81 26.74 -1.04
C SER A 106 -6.05 25.92 -2.11
N ASP A 107 -5.75 26.55 -3.26
CA ASP A 107 -4.97 25.90 -4.31
C ASP A 107 -3.57 25.54 -3.83
N ILE A 108 -3.15 24.30 -4.16
CA ILE A 108 -1.81 23.80 -3.90
C ILE A 108 -1.02 23.87 -5.22
N VAL A 109 0.03 24.67 -5.26
CA VAL A 109 0.98 24.70 -6.36
C VAL A 109 2.03 23.63 -6.14
N LEU A 110 2.15 22.68 -7.08
CA LEU A 110 3.19 21.64 -7.03
C LEU A 110 4.52 22.22 -7.49
N PRO A 111 5.66 21.90 -6.84
CA PRO A 111 6.95 22.52 -7.14
C PRO A 111 7.44 22.34 -8.59
N ASP A 112 7.04 21.26 -9.23
CA ASP A 112 7.50 20.86 -10.56
C ASP A 112 6.47 21.16 -11.68
N ASP A 113 5.31 21.75 -11.33
CA ASP A 113 4.24 22.16 -12.26
C ASP A 113 4.35 23.66 -12.60
N ASN A 114 5.45 24.08 -13.21
CA ASN A 114 5.63 25.45 -13.72
C ASN A 114 5.41 25.52 -15.24
#